data_33a0eafb02c3b78b9e7e14b58c438485
#
_entry.id   33a0eafb02c3b78b9e7e14b58c438485
#
_cell.length_a   1.000
_cell.length_b   1.000
_cell.length_c   1.000
_cell.angle_alpha   90.00
_cell.angle_beta   90.00
_cell.angle_gamma   90.00
#
_symmetry.space_group_name_H-M   'P 1'
#
loop_
_entity.id
_entity.type
_entity.pdbx_description
1 polymer ?
#
loop_
_entity_poly.entity_id
_entity_poly.type
_entity_poly.pdbx_seq_one_letter_code
_entity_poly.pdbx_strand_id
1 'polypeptide(L)'
;MVWIRFGAPDDRVIVPLFGLPPLETWHYRRADGDLLLHFQAGGYSSGALDFGGAIDDYRLVPTLFDAMYQRSTAWDLLLLSRCPLHPVYCRYPAWGPHGRAQLVAEEQRVVIGSTEVAVSGEGWERRFAHGLQARMEAFAVGRRGERTLVHLAYQVPVAVREGVPAGARLQSPVHLRVAVLGADGAAVAWVDTTTIASLPPGRPGVLEAFGRAAFAVPPGRWRYRVELAVGDSTGQVFPTDSLEVGDFDGARLALSDLVLGRPGIGAPWAPEAADTAYFTPRARWARGDTLALYHEVYGLAAGAPYLVRLTLRRGRRTALTAAWEGTASGPVTRLSRALSLAALRPGDYLLELAVTAADGGQATTRRRVTITE
;
A
#
# COMPACT_ATOMS: atom_id res chain seq x y z
N MET A 1 -3.34 -12.88 0.56
CA MET A 1 -2.31 -12.66 1.62
C MET A 1 -0.89 -12.97 1.13
N VAL A 2 -0.60 -14.16 0.57
CA VAL A 2 0.75 -14.57 0.11
C VAL A 2 1.33 -13.59 -0.92
N TRP A 3 0.58 -13.24 -1.95
CA TRP A 3 0.98 -12.26 -2.96
C TRP A 3 1.35 -10.89 -2.36
N ILE A 4 0.60 -10.46 -1.34
CA ILE A 4 0.86 -9.19 -0.66
C ILE A 4 2.17 -9.25 0.13
N ARG A 5 2.53 -10.41 0.68
CA ARG A 5 3.75 -10.60 1.48
C ARG A 5 5.01 -10.74 0.64
N PHE A 6 4.94 -11.57 -0.40
CA PHE A 6 6.12 -12.03 -1.13
C PHE A 6 6.18 -11.50 -2.57
N GLY A 7 5.12 -10.82 -3.03
CA GLY A 7 5.02 -10.36 -4.40
C GLY A 7 4.70 -11.49 -5.38
N ALA A 8 5.04 -11.26 -6.65
CA ALA A 8 4.95 -12.30 -7.67
C ALA A 8 5.93 -13.43 -7.35
N PRO A 9 5.54 -14.69 -7.52
CA PRO A 9 6.46 -15.81 -7.40
C PRO A 9 7.53 -15.76 -8.51
N ASP A 10 8.71 -16.31 -8.21
CA ASP A 10 9.79 -16.46 -9.21
C ASP A 10 9.37 -17.43 -10.29
N ASP A 11 8.70 -18.51 -9.90
CA ASP A 11 8.10 -19.48 -10.83
C ASP A 11 6.66 -19.77 -10.43
N ARG A 12 5.82 -19.93 -11.42
CA ARG A 12 4.40 -20.27 -11.27
C ARG A 12 4.02 -21.37 -12.23
N VAL A 13 3.44 -22.44 -11.71
CA VAL A 13 2.96 -23.55 -12.53
C VAL A 13 1.49 -23.78 -12.29
N ILE A 14 0.69 -23.69 -13.34
CA ILE A 14 -0.71 -24.08 -13.39
C ILE A 14 -0.89 -25.06 -14.55
N VAL A 15 -1.41 -26.24 -14.26
CA VAL A 15 -1.70 -27.24 -15.28
C VAL A 15 -3.16 -27.66 -15.12
N PRO A 16 -4.04 -27.25 -16.02
CA PRO A 16 -5.42 -27.73 -16.03
C PRO A 16 -5.44 -29.18 -16.52
N LEU A 17 -5.89 -30.09 -15.66
CA LEU A 17 -6.02 -31.50 -15.99
C LEU A 17 -7.47 -31.93 -15.80
N PHE A 18 -8.01 -32.65 -16.77
CA PHE A 18 -9.36 -33.19 -16.70
C PHE A 18 -9.51 -34.13 -15.49
N GLY A 19 -10.56 -33.91 -14.70
CA GLY A 19 -10.86 -34.71 -13.51
C GLY A 19 -10.12 -34.30 -12.24
N LEU A 20 -9.30 -33.25 -12.28
CA LEU A 20 -8.69 -32.64 -11.10
C LEU A 20 -9.13 -31.18 -10.93
N PRO A 21 -9.28 -30.71 -9.68
CA PRO A 21 -9.49 -29.28 -9.46
C PRO A 21 -8.29 -28.50 -9.97
N PRO A 22 -8.46 -27.27 -10.44
CA PRO A 22 -7.35 -26.40 -10.79
C PRO A 22 -6.41 -26.21 -9.59
N LEU A 23 -5.17 -26.64 -9.78
CA LEU A 23 -4.11 -26.54 -8.78
C LEU A 23 -2.96 -25.72 -9.34
N GLU A 24 -2.61 -24.70 -8.59
CA GLU A 24 -1.54 -23.78 -8.90
C GLU A 24 -0.43 -23.90 -7.86
N THR A 25 0.82 -23.90 -8.30
CA THR A 25 1.99 -23.93 -7.42
C THR A 25 2.83 -22.70 -7.65
N TRP A 26 3.14 -22.00 -6.59
CA TRP A 26 4.05 -20.84 -6.56
C TRP A 26 5.35 -21.22 -5.89
N HIS A 27 6.44 -20.82 -6.50
CA HIS A 27 7.80 -21.02 -6.00
C HIS A 27 8.49 -19.67 -5.83
N TYR A 28 9.04 -19.44 -4.65
CA TYR A 28 9.85 -18.28 -4.32
C TYR A 28 11.24 -18.76 -3.94
N ARG A 29 12.26 -18.29 -4.67
CA ARG A 29 13.67 -18.57 -4.39
C ARG A 29 14.18 -17.61 -3.35
N ARG A 30 14.67 -18.12 -2.23
CA ARG A 30 15.13 -17.32 -1.11
C ARG A 30 16.51 -17.79 -0.65
N ALA A 31 17.29 -16.86 -0.09
CA ALA A 31 18.63 -17.16 0.44
C ALA A 31 18.59 -18.10 1.68
N ASP A 32 17.48 -18.10 2.42
CA ASP A 32 17.25 -18.88 3.63
C ASP A 32 16.42 -20.14 3.41
N GLY A 33 16.12 -20.46 2.16
CA GLY A 33 15.33 -21.63 1.74
C GLY A 33 14.15 -21.25 0.87
N ASP A 34 13.89 -22.06 -0.12
CA ASP A 34 12.81 -21.84 -1.08
C ASP A 34 11.43 -22.02 -0.41
N LEU A 35 10.46 -21.17 -0.81
CA LEU A 35 9.07 -21.37 -0.45
C LEU A 35 8.32 -22.03 -1.60
N LEU A 36 7.59 -23.09 -1.29
CA LEU A 36 6.75 -23.80 -2.23
C LEU A 36 5.30 -23.82 -1.70
N LEU A 37 4.39 -23.17 -2.39
CA LEU A 37 3.01 -22.98 -1.95
C LEU A 37 2.05 -23.49 -3.01
N HIS A 38 1.06 -24.27 -2.58
CA HIS A 38 0.03 -24.83 -3.45
C HIS A 38 -1.32 -24.17 -3.19
N PHE A 39 -2.01 -23.81 -4.25
CA PHE A 39 -3.32 -23.21 -4.22
C PHE A 39 -4.29 -24.03 -5.02
N GLN A 40 -5.45 -24.30 -4.46
CA GLN A 40 -6.56 -24.98 -5.12
C GLN A 40 -7.70 -23.98 -5.30
N ALA A 41 -8.27 -23.93 -6.52
CA ALA A 41 -9.48 -23.13 -6.76
C ALA A 41 -10.64 -23.69 -5.94
N GLY A 42 -11.34 -22.80 -5.20
CA GLY A 42 -12.57 -23.13 -4.50
C GLY A 42 -13.75 -23.26 -5.49
N GLY A 43 -14.80 -23.98 -5.08
CA GLY A 43 -16.06 -24.02 -5.84
C GLY A 43 -16.10 -24.99 -7.03
N TYR A 44 -15.19 -25.94 -7.15
CA TYR A 44 -15.27 -26.98 -8.18
C TYR A 44 -16.45 -27.92 -7.93
N SER A 45 -17.59 -27.62 -8.52
CA SER A 45 -18.66 -28.61 -8.75
C SER A 45 -18.34 -29.32 -10.04
N SER A 46 -18.27 -30.67 -10.00
CA SER A 46 -17.97 -31.55 -11.11
C SER A 46 -18.94 -31.35 -12.29
N GLY A 47 -18.61 -30.49 -13.24
CA GLY A 47 -19.42 -30.36 -14.43
C GLY A 47 -19.24 -29.12 -15.30
N ALA A 48 -18.62 -28.06 -14.86
CA ALA A 48 -18.44 -26.87 -15.68
C ALA A 48 -16.97 -26.44 -15.71
N LEU A 49 -16.33 -26.62 -16.86
CA LEU A 49 -15.05 -25.95 -17.16
C LEU A 49 -15.35 -24.49 -17.52
N ASP A 50 -15.61 -23.65 -16.51
CA ASP A 50 -15.70 -22.23 -16.71
C ASP A 50 -14.32 -21.62 -16.42
N PHE A 51 -13.52 -21.43 -17.47
CA PHE A 51 -12.19 -20.82 -17.40
C PHE A 51 -12.23 -19.29 -17.19
N GLY A 52 -13.41 -18.70 -17.02
CA GLY A 52 -13.63 -17.26 -16.85
C GLY A 52 -14.03 -16.84 -15.45
N GLY A 53 -14.14 -17.75 -14.49
CA GLY A 53 -14.47 -17.42 -13.10
C GLY A 53 -13.36 -16.62 -12.43
N ALA A 54 -13.75 -15.56 -11.72
CA ALA A 54 -12.85 -14.71 -10.96
C ALA A 54 -11.98 -15.54 -9.99
N ILE A 55 -10.70 -15.21 -9.94
CA ILE A 55 -9.63 -15.87 -9.14
C ILE A 55 -9.85 -15.67 -7.61
N ASP A 56 -11.03 -15.32 -7.17
CA ASP A 56 -11.29 -14.87 -5.81
C ASP A 56 -11.37 -15.99 -4.76
N ASP A 57 -11.26 -17.26 -5.15
CA ASP A 57 -11.54 -18.40 -4.26
C ASP A 57 -10.42 -19.46 -4.23
N TYR A 58 -9.16 -19.03 -4.38
CA TYR A 58 -8.03 -19.94 -4.20
C TYR A 58 -7.71 -20.11 -2.71
N ARG A 59 -7.73 -21.35 -2.24
CA ARG A 59 -7.28 -21.72 -0.89
C ARG A 59 -5.90 -22.38 -0.92
N LEU A 60 -5.11 -22.09 0.10
CA LEU A 60 -3.84 -22.77 0.31
C LEU A 60 -4.08 -24.23 0.68
N VAL A 61 -3.38 -25.15 0.06
CA VAL A 61 -3.42 -26.59 0.38
C VAL A 61 -2.09 -27.05 0.95
N PRO A 62 -2.12 -27.92 2.00
CA PRO A 62 -0.91 -28.26 2.73
C PRO A 62 0.10 -29.07 1.89
N THR A 63 -0.36 -30.02 1.10
CA THR A 63 0.50 -30.84 0.22
C THR A 63 -0.27 -31.35 -0.99
N LEU A 64 0.43 -31.68 -2.07
CA LEU A 64 -0.18 -32.32 -3.24
C LEU A 64 -0.29 -33.82 -3.06
N PHE A 65 0.68 -34.45 -2.37
CA PHE A 65 0.66 -35.88 -2.18
C PHE A 65 -0.45 -36.37 -1.24
N ASP A 66 -0.82 -35.58 -0.23
CA ASP A 66 -1.91 -35.92 0.68
C ASP A 66 -3.29 -35.82 0.01
N ALA A 67 -3.43 -34.96 -1.00
CA ALA A 67 -4.66 -34.83 -1.77
C ALA A 67 -4.94 -36.04 -2.67
N MET A 68 -3.98 -36.94 -2.84
CA MET A 68 -4.10 -38.07 -3.74
C MET A 68 -4.78 -39.28 -3.06
N TYR A 69 -6.09 -39.39 -3.20
CA TYR A 69 -6.83 -40.55 -2.68
C TYR A 69 -6.56 -41.83 -3.48
N GLN A 70 -6.36 -41.68 -4.79
CA GLN A 70 -6.08 -42.81 -5.70
C GLN A 70 -5.04 -42.40 -6.72
N ARG A 71 -4.16 -43.33 -7.12
CA ARG A 71 -3.20 -43.11 -8.19
C ARG A 71 -3.93 -43.02 -9.51
N SER A 72 -3.71 -41.98 -10.27
CA SER A 72 -4.22 -41.81 -11.63
C SER A 72 -3.18 -41.10 -12.49
N THR A 73 -3.27 -41.29 -13.79
CA THR A 73 -2.39 -40.63 -14.76
C THR A 73 -2.46 -39.08 -14.64
N ALA A 74 -3.64 -38.54 -14.30
CA ALA A 74 -3.80 -37.11 -14.12
C ALA A 74 -2.96 -36.58 -12.92
N TRP A 75 -2.94 -37.30 -11.81
CA TRP A 75 -2.08 -36.97 -10.67
C TRP A 75 -0.61 -37.13 -10.99
N ASP A 76 -0.23 -38.17 -11.73
CA ASP A 76 1.16 -38.36 -12.17
C ASP A 76 1.62 -37.17 -13.02
N LEU A 77 0.82 -36.74 -13.97
CA LEU A 77 1.12 -35.56 -14.80
C LEU A 77 1.17 -34.25 -13.97
N LEU A 78 0.26 -34.10 -13.02
CA LEU A 78 0.24 -32.94 -12.14
C LEU A 78 1.56 -32.83 -11.35
N LEU A 79 1.99 -33.90 -10.72
CA LEU A 79 3.22 -33.91 -9.93
C LEU A 79 4.46 -33.70 -10.79
N LEU A 80 4.55 -34.40 -11.92
CA LEU A 80 5.66 -34.25 -12.87
C LEU A 80 5.77 -32.81 -13.40
N SER A 81 4.66 -32.12 -13.60
CA SER A 81 4.69 -30.71 -14.01
C SER A 81 5.33 -29.77 -12.98
N ARG A 82 5.46 -30.19 -11.71
CA ARG A 82 6.14 -29.44 -10.64
C ARG A 82 7.61 -29.83 -10.47
N CYS A 83 8.07 -30.83 -11.22
CA CYS A 83 9.47 -31.25 -11.21
C CYS A 83 10.47 -30.08 -11.40
N PRO A 84 10.25 -29.12 -12.29
CA PRO A 84 11.15 -27.96 -12.41
C PRO A 84 11.19 -27.07 -11.18
N LEU A 85 10.15 -27.11 -10.31
CA LEU A 85 10.08 -26.28 -9.12
C LEU A 85 10.81 -26.91 -7.93
N HIS A 86 10.71 -28.25 -7.76
CA HIS A 86 11.36 -28.92 -6.64
C HIS A 86 11.64 -30.39 -6.95
N PRO A 87 12.84 -30.93 -6.60
CA PRO A 87 13.26 -32.29 -6.90
C PRO A 87 12.37 -33.40 -6.33
N VAL A 88 11.61 -33.14 -5.27
CA VAL A 88 10.69 -34.11 -4.69
C VAL A 88 9.68 -34.61 -5.72
N TYR A 89 9.21 -33.76 -6.62
CA TYR A 89 8.22 -34.13 -7.65
C TYR A 89 8.85 -34.91 -8.82
N CYS A 90 10.14 -34.74 -9.06
CA CYS A 90 10.85 -35.49 -10.09
C CYS A 90 11.02 -36.97 -9.74
N ARG A 91 11.00 -37.30 -8.48
CA ARG A 91 11.17 -38.68 -7.98
C ARG A 91 9.90 -39.49 -7.98
N TYR A 92 8.77 -38.87 -8.30
CA TYR A 92 7.46 -39.52 -8.27
C TYR A 92 7.35 -40.79 -9.11
N PRO A 93 7.88 -40.88 -10.37
CA PRO A 93 7.77 -42.11 -11.19
C PRO A 93 8.51 -43.32 -10.58
N ALA A 94 9.50 -43.12 -9.73
CA ALA A 94 10.30 -44.16 -9.13
C ALA A 94 9.65 -44.81 -7.89
N TRP A 95 8.39 -44.51 -7.60
CA TRP A 95 7.72 -44.97 -6.41
C TRP A 95 7.36 -46.45 -6.41
N GLY A 96 7.99 -47.16 -5.48
CA GLY A 96 7.42 -48.41 -4.94
C GLY A 96 6.47 -48.10 -3.76
N PRO A 97 5.77 -49.13 -3.25
CA PRO A 97 4.82 -48.96 -2.13
C PRO A 97 5.39 -48.31 -0.86
N HIS A 98 6.67 -48.42 -0.66
CA HIS A 98 7.38 -47.86 0.53
C HIS A 98 7.94 -46.45 0.30
N GLY A 99 8.08 -46.00 -0.94
CA GLY A 99 8.65 -44.70 -1.27
C GLY A 99 7.68 -43.52 -1.10
N ARG A 100 6.37 -43.81 -1.16
CA ARG A 100 5.33 -42.78 -1.06
C ARG A 100 5.41 -42.04 0.30
N ALA A 101 5.49 -42.77 1.38
CA ALA A 101 5.53 -42.18 2.72
C ALA A 101 6.74 -41.24 2.93
N GLN A 102 7.90 -41.58 2.35
CA GLN A 102 9.08 -40.72 2.38
C GLN A 102 8.89 -39.45 1.59
N LEU A 103 8.28 -39.54 0.40
CA LEU A 103 8.04 -38.38 -0.46
C LEU A 103 6.96 -37.46 0.13
N VAL A 104 5.90 -38.02 0.72
CA VAL A 104 4.91 -37.24 1.49
C VAL A 104 5.59 -36.51 2.64
N ALA A 105 6.42 -37.20 3.42
CA ALA A 105 7.12 -36.58 4.53
C ALA A 105 8.16 -35.51 4.09
N GLU A 106 8.76 -35.69 2.92
CA GLU A 106 9.67 -34.70 2.34
C GLU A 106 8.92 -33.47 1.81
N GLU A 107 7.82 -33.68 1.08
CA GLU A 107 6.94 -32.58 0.64
C GLU A 107 6.38 -31.83 1.84
N GLN A 108 5.88 -32.53 2.86
CA GLN A 108 5.37 -31.91 4.08
C GLN A 108 6.40 -31.00 4.75
N ARG A 109 7.65 -31.41 4.83
CA ARG A 109 8.71 -30.56 5.39
C ARG A 109 8.91 -29.28 4.62
N VAL A 110 8.86 -29.33 3.28
CA VAL A 110 9.04 -28.16 2.43
C VAL A 110 7.79 -27.29 2.44
N VAL A 111 6.61 -27.87 2.19
CA VAL A 111 5.37 -27.12 1.98
C VAL A 111 4.76 -26.64 3.29
N ILE A 112 4.79 -27.44 4.38
CA ILE A 112 4.29 -27.00 5.68
C ILE A 112 5.16 -25.88 6.22
N GLY A 113 6.48 -26.03 6.16
CA GLY A 113 7.40 -24.95 6.53
C GLY A 113 7.17 -23.68 5.70
N SER A 114 6.96 -23.83 4.38
CA SER A 114 6.61 -22.71 3.49
C SER A 114 5.26 -22.08 3.87
N THR A 115 4.26 -22.89 4.20
CA THR A 115 2.94 -22.42 4.61
C THR A 115 3.01 -21.71 5.96
N GLU A 116 3.75 -22.24 6.92
CA GLU A 116 3.97 -21.59 8.22
C GLU A 116 4.63 -20.24 8.05
N VAL A 117 5.69 -20.14 7.25
CA VAL A 117 6.33 -18.86 6.90
C VAL A 117 5.34 -17.92 6.19
N ALA A 118 4.54 -18.43 5.26
CA ALA A 118 3.59 -17.62 4.51
C ALA A 118 2.45 -17.06 5.35
N VAL A 119 2.02 -17.77 6.41
CA VAL A 119 0.86 -17.37 7.24
C VAL A 119 1.25 -16.76 8.59
N SER A 120 2.36 -17.19 9.20
CA SER A 120 2.77 -16.77 10.54
C SER A 120 3.72 -15.59 10.59
N GLY A 121 4.46 -15.33 9.52
CA GLY A 121 5.44 -14.23 9.51
C GLY A 121 4.81 -12.84 9.52
N GLU A 122 5.30 -11.94 10.34
CA GLU A 122 4.96 -10.50 10.30
C GLU A 122 5.79 -9.74 9.24
N GLY A 123 6.84 -10.35 8.70
CA GLY A 123 7.76 -9.74 7.76
C GLY A 123 7.24 -9.72 6.32
N TRP A 124 7.49 -8.61 5.64
CA TRP A 124 7.53 -8.57 4.18
C TRP A 124 8.92 -9.01 3.79
N GLU A 125 9.03 -10.13 3.09
CA GLU A 125 10.33 -10.74 2.85
C GLU A 125 10.87 -10.44 1.47
N ARG A 126 10.13 -9.66 0.66
CA ARG A 126 10.63 -9.26 -0.64
C ARG A 126 11.90 -8.41 -0.48
N ARG A 127 12.97 -8.87 -1.10
CA ARG A 127 14.25 -8.16 -1.18
C ARG A 127 14.47 -7.70 -2.60
N PHE A 128 14.81 -6.45 -2.74
CA PHE A 128 15.19 -5.88 -4.04
C PHE A 128 16.70 -5.92 -4.21
N ALA A 129 17.17 -6.17 -5.43
CA ALA A 129 18.60 -6.11 -5.74
C ALA A 129 19.18 -4.71 -5.50
N HIS A 130 18.34 -3.67 -5.71
CA HIS A 130 18.69 -2.28 -5.49
C HIS A 130 17.66 -1.61 -4.57
N GLY A 131 18.15 -0.94 -3.53
CA GLY A 131 17.31 -0.18 -2.61
C GLY A 131 16.78 1.10 -3.27
N LEU A 132 15.48 1.35 -3.10
CA LEU A 132 14.83 2.58 -3.52
C LEU A 132 14.81 3.57 -2.36
N GLN A 133 15.32 4.79 -2.56
CA GLN A 133 15.25 5.85 -1.55
C GLN A 133 13.91 6.59 -1.62
N ALA A 134 12.83 5.84 -1.47
CA ALA A 134 11.48 6.37 -1.52
C ALA A 134 11.07 7.00 -0.19
N ARG A 135 10.13 7.92 -0.27
CA ARG A 135 9.43 8.50 0.89
C ARG A 135 7.95 8.26 0.72
N MET A 136 7.28 8.04 1.83
CA MET A 136 5.83 7.89 1.82
C MET A 136 5.22 8.49 3.08
N GLU A 137 3.92 8.78 3.01
CA GLU A 137 3.16 9.27 4.13
C GLU A 137 1.67 8.96 3.91
N ALA A 138 1.00 8.55 4.99
CA ALA A 138 -0.44 8.28 4.99
C ALA A 138 -1.20 9.48 5.57
N PHE A 139 -2.38 9.75 5.00
CA PHE A 139 -3.25 10.85 5.39
C PHE A 139 -4.71 10.36 5.44
N ALA A 140 -5.35 10.50 6.58
CA ALA A 140 -6.78 10.25 6.73
C ALA A 140 -7.56 11.51 6.33
N VAL A 141 -8.09 11.54 5.10
CA VAL A 141 -8.79 12.69 4.53
C VAL A 141 -9.92 12.22 3.62
N GLY A 142 -11.13 12.64 3.87
CA GLY A 142 -12.31 12.25 3.10
C GLY A 142 -13.03 11.02 3.66
N ARG A 143 -14.19 10.74 3.09
CA ARG A 143 -15.02 9.58 3.41
C ARG A 143 -15.47 8.81 2.17
N ARG A 144 -15.73 7.53 2.36
CA ARG A 144 -16.42 6.67 1.39
C ARG A 144 -17.43 5.80 2.14
N GLY A 145 -18.69 6.22 2.12
CA GLY A 145 -19.70 5.61 2.98
C GLY A 145 -19.38 5.83 4.46
N GLU A 146 -19.40 4.77 5.25
CA GLU A 146 -19.09 4.79 6.69
C GLU A 146 -17.58 4.68 6.99
N ARG A 147 -16.74 4.58 5.95
CA ARG A 147 -15.30 4.42 6.11
C ARG A 147 -14.57 5.73 5.83
N THR A 148 -13.50 5.94 6.55
CA THR A 148 -12.58 7.05 6.29
C THR A 148 -11.67 6.69 5.13
N LEU A 149 -11.48 7.64 4.22
CA LEU A 149 -10.57 7.52 3.09
C LEU A 149 -9.15 7.83 3.56
N VAL A 150 -8.23 6.92 3.30
CA VAL A 150 -6.81 7.09 3.58
C VAL A 150 -6.06 7.22 2.26
N HIS A 151 -5.28 8.27 2.14
CA HIS A 151 -4.40 8.52 1.00
C HIS A 151 -2.97 8.19 1.40
N LEU A 152 -2.35 7.25 0.71
CA LEU A 152 -0.93 7.00 0.81
C LEU A 152 -0.24 7.75 -0.34
N ALA A 153 0.44 8.83 0.00
CA ALA A 153 1.27 9.57 -0.95
C ALA A 153 2.70 9.06 -0.90
N TYR A 154 3.35 9.00 -2.05
CA TYR A 154 4.75 8.59 -2.15
C TYR A 154 5.54 9.45 -3.13
N GLN A 155 6.83 9.50 -2.91
CA GLN A 155 7.82 10.14 -3.73
C GLN A 155 8.95 9.15 -3.97
N VAL A 156 9.27 8.89 -5.23
CA VAL A 156 10.31 7.94 -5.63
C VAL A 156 11.32 8.62 -6.56
N PRO A 157 12.63 8.39 -6.36
CA PRO A 157 13.62 8.75 -7.35
C PRO A 157 13.54 7.76 -8.52
N VAL A 158 13.40 8.28 -9.73
CA VAL A 158 13.37 7.49 -10.97
C VAL A 158 14.56 7.88 -11.84
N ALA A 159 15.41 6.91 -12.17
CA ALA A 159 16.50 7.14 -13.09
C ALA A 159 15.96 7.26 -14.52
N VAL A 160 16.37 8.30 -15.25
CA VAL A 160 15.93 8.53 -16.63
C VAL A 160 16.21 7.35 -17.56
N ARG A 161 17.29 6.58 -17.30
CA ARG A 161 17.63 5.37 -18.04
C ARG A 161 16.62 4.22 -17.89
N GLU A 162 15.80 4.25 -16.85
CA GLU A 162 14.80 3.20 -16.55
C GLU A 162 13.45 3.50 -17.22
N GLY A 163 13.32 4.65 -17.86
CA GLY A 163 12.12 5.01 -18.57
C GLY A 163 12.02 4.37 -19.95
N VAL A 164 10.82 3.96 -20.31
CA VAL A 164 10.49 3.49 -21.66
C VAL A 164 10.06 4.71 -22.49
N PRO A 165 10.62 4.93 -23.70
CA PRO A 165 10.20 6.02 -24.55
C PRO A 165 8.71 5.90 -24.94
N ALA A 166 7.95 6.95 -24.72
CA ALA A 166 6.56 7.06 -25.16
C ALA A 166 6.36 8.44 -25.82
N GLY A 167 6.57 8.50 -27.10
CA GLY A 167 6.60 9.74 -27.84
C GLY A 167 7.73 10.67 -27.35
N ALA A 168 7.37 11.91 -26.98
CA ALA A 168 8.33 12.90 -26.49
C ALA A 168 8.64 12.77 -24.97
N ARG A 169 8.15 11.75 -24.28
CA ARG A 169 8.33 11.57 -22.83
C ARG A 169 8.82 10.16 -22.51
N LEU A 170 9.53 10.02 -21.41
CA LEU A 170 9.82 8.73 -20.81
C LEU A 170 8.70 8.36 -19.85
N GLN A 171 8.38 7.07 -19.78
CA GLN A 171 7.42 6.53 -18.84
C GLN A 171 8.10 5.50 -17.94
N SER A 172 7.86 5.58 -16.66
CA SER A 172 8.37 4.60 -15.69
C SER A 172 7.21 4.10 -14.84
N PRO A 173 6.94 2.79 -14.85
CA PRO A 173 5.96 2.23 -13.94
C PRO A 173 6.49 2.27 -12.51
N VAL A 174 5.66 2.73 -11.58
CA VAL A 174 5.90 2.67 -10.14
C VAL A 174 4.81 1.79 -9.54
N HIS A 175 5.21 0.65 -9.04
CA HIS A 175 4.31 -0.32 -8.44
C HIS A 175 4.23 -0.08 -6.93
N LEU A 176 3.01 0.04 -6.43
CA LEU A 176 2.70 0.26 -5.02
C LEU A 176 1.83 -0.88 -4.50
N ARG A 177 2.27 -1.50 -3.41
CA ARG A 177 1.48 -2.43 -2.62
C ARG A 177 1.30 -1.92 -1.21
N VAL A 178 0.07 -1.99 -0.71
CA VAL A 178 -0.28 -1.60 0.66
C VAL A 178 -1.14 -2.69 1.26
N ALA A 179 -0.82 -3.10 2.48
CA ALA A 179 -1.71 -3.92 3.29
C ALA A 179 -1.99 -3.21 4.61
N VAL A 180 -3.26 -3.05 4.94
CA VAL A 180 -3.72 -2.53 6.23
C VAL A 180 -4.18 -3.70 7.07
N LEU A 181 -3.63 -3.84 8.27
CA LEU A 181 -3.75 -5.00 9.13
C LEU A 181 -4.48 -4.64 10.42
N GLY A 182 -5.40 -5.50 10.82
CA GLY A 182 -6.02 -5.49 12.14
C GLY A 182 -5.04 -5.91 13.26
N ALA A 183 -5.52 -5.87 14.48
CA ALA A 183 -4.75 -6.30 15.65
C ALA A 183 -4.39 -7.81 15.59
N ASP A 184 -5.25 -8.60 14.97
CA ASP A 184 -5.09 -10.04 14.72
C ASP A 184 -4.17 -10.35 13.53
N GLY A 185 -3.65 -9.32 12.84
CA GLY A 185 -2.84 -9.46 11.64
C GLY A 185 -3.64 -9.73 10.35
N ALA A 186 -4.97 -9.84 10.42
CA ALA A 186 -5.79 -9.98 9.23
C ALA A 186 -5.80 -8.69 8.40
N ALA A 187 -5.77 -8.83 7.07
CA ALA A 187 -5.87 -7.69 6.18
C ALA A 187 -7.30 -7.13 6.16
N VAL A 188 -7.44 -5.85 6.50
CA VAL A 188 -8.71 -5.10 6.50
C VAL A 188 -8.91 -4.36 5.18
N ALA A 189 -7.82 -3.93 4.57
CA ALA A 189 -7.78 -3.34 3.25
C ALA A 189 -6.43 -3.63 2.59
N TRP A 190 -6.43 -3.66 1.26
CA TRP A 190 -5.22 -3.81 0.48
C TRP A 190 -5.31 -3.01 -0.82
N VAL A 191 -4.16 -2.60 -1.34
CA VAL A 191 -4.01 -1.93 -2.63
C VAL A 191 -2.82 -2.57 -3.33
N ASP A 192 -3.01 -2.92 -4.59
CA ASP A 192 -1.95 -3.31 -5.51
C ASP A 192 -2.20 -2.53 -6.80
N THR A 193 -1.32 -1.59 -7.11
CA THR A 193 -1.53 -0.69 -8.25
C THR A 193 -0.22 -0.26 -8.87
N THR A 194 -0.26 0.02 -10.16
CA THR A 194 0.86 0.60 -10.90
C THR A 194 0.48 1.97 -11.41
N THR A 195 1.28 2.96 -11.05
CA THR A 195 1.19 4.32 -11.57
C THR A 195 2.27 4.55 -12.62
N ILE A 196 1.91 5.17 -13.71
CA ILE A 196 2.88 5.54 -14.75
C ILE A 196 3.40 6.96 -14.47
N ALA A 197 4.65 7.05 -14.07
CA ALA A 197 5.34 8.32 -13.96
C ALA A 197 5.82 8.76 -15.34
N SER A 198 5.37 9.94 -15.78
CA SER A 198 5.77 10.53 -17.06
C SER A 198 6.89 11.54 -16.82
N LEU A 199 8.05 11.27 -17.38
CA LEU A 199 9.26 12.08 -17.20
C LEU A 199 9.54 12.91 -18.45
N PRO A 200 10.00 14.16 -18.33
CA PRO A 200 10.39 14.95 -19.49
C PRO A 200 11.61 14.35 -20.18
N PRO A 201 11.66 14.30 -21.51
CA PRO A 201 12.81 13.81 -22.25
C PRO A 201 14.04 14.71 -22.06
N GLY A 202 15.22 14.13 -22.18
CA GLY A 202 16.46 14.87 -22.36
C GLY A 202 17.14 15.44 -21.11
N ARG A 203 16.69 15.13 -19.91
CA ARG A 203 17.43 15.46 -18.67
C ARG A 203 18.17 14.24 -18.14
N PRO A 204 19.50 14.21 -18.17
CA PRO A 204 20.27 13.18 -17.47
C PRO A 204 20.08 13.35 -15.96
N GLY A 205 19.97 12.25 -15.24
CA GLY A 205 19.91 12.24 -13.77
C GLY A 205 18.71 11.50 -13.21
N VAL A 206 18.48 11.71 -11.93
CA VAL A 206 17.36 11.14 -11.19
C VAL A 206 16.27 12.20 -11.06
N LEU A 207 15.08 11.89 -11.50
CA LEU A 207 13.89 12.73 -11.33
C LEU A 207 13.02 12.18 -10.20
N GLU A 208 12.35 13.06 -9.52
CA GLU A 208 11.39 12.67 -8.47
C GLU A 208 10.01 12.48 -9.08
N ALA A 209 9.47 11.27 -8.95
CA ALA A 209 8.10 10.94 -9.31
C ALA A 209 7.22 10.92 -8.07
N PHE A 210 6.04 11.52 -8.17
CA PHE A 210 5.05 11.55 -7.11
C PHE A 210 3.85 10.70 -7.51
N GLY A 211 3.36 9.93 -6.57
CA GLY A 211 2.16 9.16 -6.77
C GLY A 211 1.31 9.08 -5.50
N ARG A 212 0.10 8.58 -5.66
CA ARG A 212 -0.85 8.44 -4.57
C ARG A 212 -1.76 7.24 -4.84
N ALA A 213 -2.00 6.45 -3.82
CA ALA A 213 -3.11 5.49 -3.77
C ALA A 213 -4.09 5.88 -2.68
N ALA A 214 -5.34 5.43 -2.79
CA ALA A 214 -6.35 5.68 -1.78
C ALA A 214 -7.14 4.40 -1.50
N PHE A 215 -7.41 4.16 -0.23
CA PHE A 215 -8.22 3.05 0.26
C PHE A 215 -9.09 3.50 1.42
N ALA A 216 -10.17 2.77 1.69
CA ALA A 216 -11.11 3.12 2.73
C ALA A 216 -11.07 2.09 3.85
N VAL A 217 -10.90 2.54 5.10
CA VAL A 217 -10.89 1.70 6.30
C VAL A 217 -11.85 2.25 7.35
N PRO A 218 -12.38 1.41 8.24
CA PRO A 218 -13.15 1.89 9.39
C PRO A 218 -12.30 2.82 10.27
N PRO A 219 -12.91 3.76 11.02
CA PRO A 219 -12.21 4.53 12.05
C PRO A 219 -11.55 3.60 13.07
N GLY A 220 -10.37 3.99 13.59
CA GLY A 220 -9.64 3.19 14.56
C GLY A 220 -8.14 3.20 14.37
N ARG A 221 -7.47 2.28 15.06
CA ARG A 221 -6.02 2.09 14.95
C ARG A 221 -5.71 0.85 14.17
N TRP A 222 -4.87 1.00 13.14
CA TRP A 222 -4.46 -0.04 12.22
C TRP A 222 -2.95 -0.09 12.13
N ARG A 223 -2.40 -1.20 11.70
CA ARG A 223 -1.02 -1.30 11.21
C ARG A 223 -1.05 -1.33 9.69
N TYR A 224 -0.04 -0.78 9.05
CA TYR A 224 0.05 -0.87 7.61
C TYR A 224 1.48 -1.16 7.17
N ARG A 225 1.59 -1.80 6.03
CA ARG A 225 2.84 -2.17 5.36
C ARG A 225 2.78 -1.68 3.94
N VAL A 226 3.92 -1.23 3.44
CA VAL A 226 4.03 -0.68 2.09
C VAL A 226 5.25 -1.22 1.39
N GLU A 227 5.08 -1.54 0.12
CA GLU A 227 6.13 -1.84 -0.82
C GLU A 227 6.01 -0.89 -2.01
N LEU A 228 7.13 -0.30 -2.41
CA LEU A 228 7.26 0.46 -3.64
C LEU A 228 8.33 -0.18 -4.53
N ALA A 229 8.04 -0.35 -5.80
CA ALA A 229 8.97 -0.88 -6.78
C ALA A 229 9.00 -0.03 -8.05
N VAL A 230 10.19 0.14 -8.60
CA VAL A 230 10.44 0.78 -9.91
C VAL A 230 11.16 -0.26 -10.77
N GLY A 231 10.45 -0.82 -11.74
CA GLY A 231 10.90 -2.02 -12.44
C GLY A 231 10.92 -3.25 -11.53
N ASP A 232 11.65 -4.29 -11.94
CA ASP A 232 11.62 -5.59 -11.28
C ASP A 232 12.67 -5.74 -10.18
N SER A 233 13.75 -4.96 -10.23
CA SER A 233 14.93 -5.12 -9.38
C SER A 233 15.14 -4.02 -8.35
N THR A 234 14.46 -2.87 -8.50
CA THR A 234 14.64 -1.70 -7.64
C THR A 234 13.39 -1.45 -6.81
N GLY A 235 13.53 -1.43 -5.49
CA GLY A 235 12.36 -1.21 -4.64
C GLY A 235 12.71 -0.99 -3.18
N GLN A 236 11.68 -0.79 -2.39
CA GLN A 236 11.78 -0.58 -0.96
C GLN A 236 10.54 -1.17 -0.26
N VAL A 237 10.79 -1.97 0.76
CA VAL A 237 9.78 -2.38 1.72
C VAL A 237 9.92 -1.47 2.93
N PHE A 238 8.86 -0.79 3.30
CA PHE A 238 8.83 0.08 4.46
C PHE A 238 8.55 -0.74 5.72
N PRO A 239 9.16 -0.37 6.86
CA PRO A 239 8.80 -0.96 8.15
C PRO A 239 7.29 -0.85 8.40
N THR A 240 6.74 -1.82 9.10
CA THR A 240 5.33 -1.73 9.54
C THR A 240 5.17 -0.50 10.43
N ASP A 241 4.18 0.33 10.12
CA ASP A 241 3.88 1.54 10.86
C ASP A 241 2.42 1.52 11.33
N SER A 242 2.10 2.40 12.26
CA SER A 242 0.75 2.59 12.79
C SER A 242 -0.01 3.63 11.99
N LEU A 243 -1.29 3.39 11.78
CA LEU A 243 -2.23 4.29 11.13
C LEU A 243 -3.38 4.57 12.10
N GLU A 244 -3.49 5.81 12.52
CA GLU A 244 -4.65 6.27 13.30
C GLU A 244 -5.64 6.93 12.35
N VAL A 245 -6.85 6.40 12.29
CA VAL A 245 -7.89 6.82 11.35
C VAL A 245 -9.03 7.44 12.15
N GLY A 246 -9.24 8.74 11.96
CA GLY A 246 -10.30 9.49 12.59
C GLY A 246 -11.69 9.06 12.10
N ASP A 247 -12.67 9.25 12.97
CA ASP A 247 -14.08 9.13 12.61
C ASP A 247 -14.59 10.48 12.09
N PHE A 248 -15.04 10.49 10.84
CA PHE A 248 -15.53 11.66 10.14
C PHE A 248 -17.03 11.56 9.84
N ASP A 249 -17.79 10.86 10.67
CA ASP A 249 -19.24 10.66 10.51
C ASP A 249 -20.07 11.96 10.55
N GLY A 250 -19.47 13.03 11.06
CA GLY A 250 -20.12 14.33 11.18
C GLY A 250 -20.95 14.49 12.46
N ALA A 251 -21.02 13.47 13.32
CA ALA A 251 -21.74 13.56 14.60
C ALA A 251 -21.03 14.48 15.60
N ARG A 252 -19.72 14.68 15.41
CA ARG A 252 -18.89 15.55 16.25
C ARG A 252 -17.97 16.38 15.37
N LEU A 253 -17.56 17.54 15.90
CA LEU A 253 -16.51 18.34 15.27
C LEU A 253 -15.22 17.52 15.15
N ALA A 254 -14.77 17.27 13.94
CA ALA A 254 -13.55 16.54 13.67
C ALA A 254 -12.75 17.19 12.54
N LEU A 255 -11.45 16.97 12.53
CA LEU A 255 -10.55 17.42 11.48
C LEU A 255 -9.91 16.23 10.79
N SER A 256 -9.79 16.30 9.48
CA SER A 256 -8.89 15.40 8.73
C SER A 256 -7.44 15.64 9.13
N ASP A 257 -6.58 14.75 8.68
CA ASP A 257 -5.15 15.04 8.66
C ASP A 257 -4.86 16.30 7.84
N LEU A 258 -3.82 17.00 8.26
CA LEU A 258 -3.35 18.18 7.55
C LEU A 258 -2.45 17.78 6.40
N VAL A 259 -2.94 17.92 5.18
CA VAL A 259 -2.15 17.68 3.97
C VAL A 259 -1.27 18.87 3.70
N LEU A 260 0.01 18.61 3.57
CA LEU A 260 1.02 19.61 3.23
C LEU A 260 1.56 19.32 1.84
N GLY A 261 1.65 20.36 1.01
CA GLY A 261 2.15 20.22 -0.35
C GLY A 261 2.80 21.51 -0.87
N ARG A 262 3.36 21.42 -2.06
CA ARG A 262 3.75 22.59 -2.86
C ARG A 262 2.74 22.77 -3.98
N PRO A 263 2.26 23.98 -4.24
CA PRO A 263 1.39 24.24 -5.38
C PRO A 263 2.02 23.74 -6.68
N GLY A 264 1.30 22.87 -7.41
CA GLY A 264 1.76 22.30 -8.66
C GLY A 264 2.82 21.19 -8.56
N ILE A 265 3.26 20.82 -7.35
CA ILE A 265 4.27 19.77 -7.14
C ILE A 265 3.73 18.74 -6.13
N GLY A 266 3.77 17.47 -6.49
CA GLY A 266 3.26 16.37 -5.67
C GLY A 266 2.18 15.57 -6.39
N ALA A 267 1.58 14.62 -5.67
CA ALA A 267 0.47 13.82 -6.20
C ALA A 267 -0.86 14.61 -6.09
N PRO A 268 -1.50 15.00 -7.19
CA PRO A 268 -2.71 15.80 -7.15
C PRO A 268 -3.91 14.96 -6.66
N TRP A 269 -4.80 15.63 -5.94
CA TRP A 269 -6.12 15.12 -5.61
C TRP A 269 -7.12 16.30 -5.63
N ALA A 270 -8.16 16.15 -6.39
CA ALA A 270 -9.25 17.09 -6.45
C ALA A 270 -10.51 16.43 -5.85
N PRO A 271 -10.85 16.70 -4.58
CA PRO A 271 -12.10 16.22 -3.99
C PRO A 271 -13.32 16.85 -4.65
N GLU A 272 -13.17 18.09 -5.14
CA GLU A 272 -14.09 18.83 -5.98
C GLU A 272 -13.33 19.52 -7.11
N ALA A 273 -14.01 19.88 -8.20
CA ALA A 273 -13.38 20.42 -9.40
C ALA A 273 -12.58 21.71 -9.16
N ALA A 274 -12.92 22.48 -8.13
CA ALA A 274 -12.26 23.75 -7.81
C ALA A 274 -11.08 23.60 -6.83
N ASP A 275 -10.98 22.48 -6.10
CA ASP A 275 -10.03 22.29 -5.01
C ASP A 275 -9.04 21.19 -5.34
N THR A 276 -7.80 21.55 -5.65
CA THR A 276 -6.73 20.58 -5.83
C THR A 276 -5.77 20.63 -4.65
N ALA A 277 -5.71 19.54 -3.91
CA ALA A 277 -4.67 19.29 -2.92
C ALA A 277 -3.48 18.57 -3.58
N TYR A 278 -2.27 18.96 -3.20
CA TYR A 278 -1.05 18.28 -3.64
C TYR A 278 -0.42 17.54 -2.46
N PHE A 279 -0.42 16.23 -2.52
CA PHE A 279 0.21 15.43 -1.48
C PHE A 279 1.71 15.34 -1.74
N THR A 280 2.49 15.79 -0.79
CA THR A 280 3.94 15.67 -0.83
C THR A 280 4.39 14.97 0.45
N PRO A 281 4.88 13.71 0.37
CA PRO A 281 5.40 12.99 1.53
C PRO A 281 6.75 13.56 1.93
N ARG A 282 6.74 14.78 2.41
CA ARG A 282 7.94 15.54 2.70
C ARG A 282 7.72 16.38 3.97
N ALA A 283 8.56 16.12 4.96
CA ALA A 283 8.57 16.91 6.17
C ALA A 283 9.53 18.12 6.08
N ARG A 284 10.28 18.28 4.96
CA ARG A 284 11.33 19.31 4.81
C ARG A 284 11.01 20.29 3.70
N TRP A 285 11.14 21.59 3.98
CA TRP A 285 10.79 22.69 3.11
C TRP A 285 11.91 23.74 3.12
N ALA A 286 12.24 24.30 1.98
CA ALA A 286 13.16 25.41 1.96
C ALA A 286 12.48 26.69 2.48
N ARG A 287 13.24 27.59 3.06
CA ARG A 287 12.76 28.88 3.58
C ARG A 287 12.01 29.73 2.54
N GLY A 288 12.39 29.62 1.28
CA GLY A 288 11.72 30.34 0.19
C GLY A 288 10.44 29.67 -0.33
N ASP A 289 10.09 28.48 0.19
CA ASP A 289 8.92 27.75 -0.26
C ASP A 289 7.60 28.40 0.21
N THR A 290 6.57 28.17 -0.59
CA THR A 290 5.18 28.34 -0.16
C THR A 290 4.60 26.99 0.17
N LEU A 291 4.12 26.85 1.41
CA LEU A 291 3.48 25.65 1.91
C LEU A 291 1.98 25.72 1.57
N ALA A 292 1.50 24.80 0.73
CA ALA A 292 0.08 24.59 0.54
C ALA A 292 -0.45 23.69 1.66
N LEU A 293 -1.53 24.13 2.28
CA LEU A 293 -2.22 23.45 3.37
C LEU A 293 -3.61 23.06 2.87
N TYR A 294 -4.00 21.81 3.09
CA TYR A 294 -5.36 21.36 2.85
C TYR A 294 -5.83 20.51 4.03
N HIS A 295 -7.07 20.72 4.44
CA HIS A 295 -7.76 19.90 5.45
C HIS A 295 -9.26 19.99 5.30
N GLU A 296 -9.95 19.06 5.91
CA GLU A 296 -11.41 19.02 5.94
C GLU A 296 -11.90 19.11 7.39
N VAL A 297 -13.01 19.83 7.57
CA VAL A 297 -13.71 20.00 8.85
C VAL A 297 -15.05 19.30 8.73
N TYR A 298 -15.34 18.42 9.66
CA TYR A 298 -16.58 17.65 9.74
C TYR A 298 -17.38 18.04 10.98
N GLY A 299 -18.69 17.84 10.93
CA GLY A 299 -19.57 18.08 12.07
C GLY A 299 -19.95 19.54 12.32
N LEU A 300 -19.67 20.45 11.37
CA LEU A 300 -20.23 21.79 11.38
C LEU A 300 -21.61 21.79 10.71
N ALA A 301 -22.57 22.49 11.30
CA ALA A 301 -23.83 22.75 10.64
C ALA A 301 -23.63 23.69 9.44
N ALA A 302 -24.33 23.45 8.32
CA ALA A 302 -24.28 24.33 7.16
C ALA A 302 -24.63 25.78 7.55
N GLY A 303 -23.82 26.75 7.09
CA GLY A 303 -24.00 28.16 7.45
C GLY A 303 -23.45 28.54 8.84
N ALA A 304 -22.97 27.60 9.65
CA ALA A 304 -22.43 27.91 10.97
C ALA A 304 -21.07 28.62 10.86
N PRO A 305 -20.82 29.66 11.66
CA PRO A 305 -19.53 30.31 11.72
C PRO A 305 -18.51 29.43 12.48
N TYR A 306 -17.26 29.51 12.08
CA TYR A 306 -16.16 28.85 12.75
C TYR A 306 -14.89 29.71 12.70
N LEU A 307 -13.98 29.50 13.65
CA LEU A 307 -12.69 30.14 13.71
C LEU A 307 -11.59 29.08 13.50
N VAL A 308 -10.65 29.36 12.61
CA VAL A 308 -9.43 28.57 12.43
C VAL A 308 -8.25 29.33 12.99
N ARG A 309 -7.41 28.63 13.76
CA ARG A 309 -6.13 29.15 14.25
C ARG A 309 -5.02 28.21 13.83
N LEU A 310 -4.06 28.74 13.11
CA LEU A 310 -2.84 28.07 12.71
C LEU A 310 -1.69 28.61 13.56
N THR A 311 -0.90 27.73 14.14
CA THR A 311 0.26 28.10 14.96
C THR A 311 1.47 27.25 14.55
N LEU A 312 2.60 27.88 14.29
CA LEU A 312 3.90 27.22 14.15
C LEU A 312 4.73 27.48 15.39
N ARG A 313 5.18 26.42 16.04
CA ARG A 313 6.02 26.49 17.23
C ARG A 313 7.39 25.88 16.98
N ARG A 314 8.43 26.54 17.44
CA ARG A 314 9.80 26.00 17.51
C ARG A 314 10.15 25.78 18.97
N GLY A 315 10.12 24.51 19.39
CA GLY A 315 10.18 24.19 20.82
C GLY A 315 9.01 24.87 21.58
N ARG A 316 9.33 25.70 22.59
CA ARG A 316 8.32 26.44 23.39
C ARG A 316 7.91 27.78 22.78
N ARG A 317 8.60 28.27 21.74
CA ARG A 317 8.34 29.60 21.16
C ARG A 317 7.39 29.49 19.98
N THR A 318 6.38 30.34 19.96
CA THR A 318 5.53 30.55 18.79
C THR A 318 6.31 31.42 17.79
N ALA A 319 6.49 30.89 16.58
CA ALA A 319 7.17 31.58 15.50
C ALA A 319 6.21 32.27 14.54
N LEU A 320 4.98 31.70 14.39
CA LEU A 320 3.94 32.28 13.56
C LEU A 320 2.58 31.88 14.12
N THR A 321 1.63 32.82 14.07
CA THR A 321 0.21 32.57 14.31
C THR A 321 -0.58 33.26 13.21
N ALA A 322 -1.55 32.57 12.66
CA ALA A 322 -2.56 33.10 11.75
C ALA A 322 -3.93 32.64 12.22
N ALA A 323 -4.93 33.47 12.06
CA ALA A 323 -6.32 33.13 12.37
C ALA A 323 -7.23 33.71 11.28
N TRP A 324 -8.29 32.96 10.99
CA TRP A 324 -9.34 33.40 10.07
C TRP A 324 -10.68 32.82 10.45
N GLU A 325 -11.69 33.56 10.17
CA GLU A 325 -13.09 33.12 10.34
C GLU A 325 -13.62 32.59 9.00
N GLY A 326 -14.59 31.71 9.08
CA GLY A 326 -15.27 31.14 7.92
C GLY A 326 -16.70 30.74 8.26
N THR A 327 -17.42 30.39 7.23
CA THR A 327 -18.79 29.86 7.33
C THR A 327 -18.78 28.47 6.71
N ALA A 328 -19.37 27.49 7.40
CA ALA A 328 -19.42 26.11 6.95
C ALA A 328 -20.21 25.97 5.66
N SER A 329 -19.63 25.35 4.64
CA SER A 329 -20.27 25.16 3.34
C SER A 329 -21.27 23.98 3.32
N GLY A 330 -21.21 23.11 4.32
CA GLY A 330 -22.03 21.90 4.41
C GLY A 330 -21.48 20.90 5.44
N PRO A 331 -21.86 19.65 5.37
CA PRO A 331 -21.43 18.61 6.31
C PRO A 331 -19.91 18.36 6.28
N VAL A 332 -19.26 18.74 5.18
CA VAL A 332 -17.80 18.75 5.04
C VAL A 332 -17.38 20.12 4.54
N THR A 333 -16.61 20.83 5.33
CA THR A 333 -16.04 22.13 4.94
C THR A 333 -14.57 21.93 4.59
N ARG A 334 -14.22 22.20 3.32
CA ARG A 334 -12.87 22.04 2.78
C ARG A 334 -12.12 23.34 2.81
N LEU A 335 -10.90 23.30 3.25
CA LEU A 335 -10.07 24.49 3.45
C LEU A 335 -8.70 24.30 2.80
N SER A 336 -8.40 25.20 1.87
CA SER A 336 -7.09 25.31 1.24
C SER A 336 -6.48 26.66 1.58
N ARG A 337 -5.21 26.67 1.98
CA ARG A 337 -4.45 27.88 2.28
C ARG A 337 -3.01 27.73 1.82
N ALA A 338 -2.39 28.86 1.53
CA ALA A 338 -0.97 28.96 1.23
C ALA A 338 -0.28 29.76 2.34
N LEU A 339 0.85 29.25 2.82
CA LEU A 339 1.66 29.86 3.86
C LEU A 339 3.07 30.08 3.34
N SER A 340 3.52 31.33 3.33
CA SER A 340 4.90 31.67 3.01
C SER A 340 5.82 31.31 4.20
N LEU A 341 6.89 30.60 3.91
CA LEU A 341 7.90 30.23 4.90
C LEU A 341 9.07 31.22 4.99
N ALA A 342 9.07 32.28 4.18
CA ALA A 342 10.19 33.23 4.03
C ALA A 342 10.60 33.92 5.35
N ALA A 343 9.64 34.18 6.25
CA ALA A 343 9.90 34.81 7.55
C ALA A 343 10.40 33.86 8.63
N LEU A 344 10.36 32.55 8.37
CA LEU A 344 10.75 31.54 9.35
C LEU A 344 12.25 31.24 9.29
N ARG A 345 12.85 30.99 10.41
CA ARG A 345 14.26 30.55 10.51
C ARG A 345 14.35 29.05 10.27
N PRO A 346 15.46 28.53 9.72
CA PRO A 346 15.68 27.10 9.62
C PRO A 346 15.55 26.39 10.97
N GLY A 347 14.98 25.19 10.97
CA GLY A 347 14.77 24.36 12.15
C GLY A 347 13.49 23.55 12.12
N ASP A 348 13.25 22.80 13.19
CA ASP A 348 12.08 21.95 13.34
C ASP A 348 10.93 22.70 14.01
N TYR A 349 9.77 22.59 13.42
CA TYR A 349 8.54 23.22 13.85
C TYR A 349 7.43 22.19 14.06
N LEU A 350 6.58 22.48 15.05
CA LEU A 350 5.27 21.86 15.19
C LEU A 350 4.22 22.81 14.64
N LEU A 351 3.58 22.43 13.55
CA LEU A 351 2.43 23.10 13.00
C LEU A 351 1.18 22.51 13.67
N GLU A 352 0.39 23.38 14.26
CA GLU A 352 -0.89 23.04 14.91
C GLU A 352 -1.99 23.87 14.26
N LEU A 353 -3.06 23.20 13.85
CA LEU A 353 -4.26 23.81 13.33
C LEU A 353 -5.42 23.44 14.25
N ALA A 354 -6.08 24.45 14.78
CA ALA A 354 -7.24 24.31 15.65
C ALA A 354 -8.46 24.97 15.00
N VAL A 355 -9.59 24.30 15.04
CA VAL A 355 -10.89 24.85 14.61
C VAL A 355 -11.79 24.92 15.83
N THR A 356 -12.44 26.08 16.00
CA THR A 356 -13.43 26.31 17.05
C THR A 356 -14.76 26.60 16.37
N ALA A 357 -15.77 25.80 16.68
CA ALA A 357 -17.14 26.00 16.24
C ALA A 357 -17.87 27.04 17.11
N ALA A 358 -18.98 27.55 16.64
CA ALA A 358 -19.78 28.57 17.33
C ALA A 358 -20.32 28.13 18.70
N ASP A 359 -20.55 26.83 18.87
CA ASP A 359 -20.98 26.22 20.15
C ASP A 359 -19.83 26.03 21.16
N GLY A 360 -18.61 26.43 20.80
CA GLY A 360 -17.41 26.26 21.61
C GLY A 360 -16.71 24.93 21.44
N GLY A 361 -17.21 24.02 20.61
CA GLY A 361 -16.55 22.77 20.25
C GLY A 361 -15.20 23.05 19.58
N GLN A 362 -14.18 22.26 19.92
CA GLN A 362 -12.83 22.42 19.37
C GLN A 362 -12.28 21.11 18.83
N ALA A 363 -11.61 21.18 17.68
CA ALA A 363 -10.83 20.08 17.12
C ALA A 363 -9.44 20.58 16.70
N THR A 364 -8.42 19.75 16.85
CA THR A 364 -7.03 20.12 16.57
C THR A 364 -6.31 19.01 15.83
N THR A 365 -5.55 19.38 14.80
CA THR A 365 -4.61 18.49 14.12
C THR A 365 -3.20 19.06 14.16
N ARG A 366 -2.19 18.19 14.16
CA ARG A 366 -0.78 18.60 14.34
C ARG A 366 0.11 17.90 13.36
N ARG A 367 1.16 18.62 12.91
CA ARG A 367 2.16 18.06 12.03
C ARG A 367 3.55 18.66 12.28
N ARG A 368 4.59 17.81 12.17
CA ARG A 368 5.98 18.28 12.23
C ARG A 368 6.43 18.74 10.85
N VAL A 369 7.15 19.86 10.81
CA VAL A 369 7.70 20.47 9.60
C VAL A 369 9.12 20.92 9.88
N THR A 370 10.07 20.54 9.04
CA THR A 370 11.46 21.03 9.09
C THR A 370 11.64 22.08 8.01
N ILE A 371 12.12 23.26 8.38
CA ILE A 371 12.49 24.33 7.45
C ILE A 371 14.01 24.32 7.30
N THR A 372 14.48 24.26 6.07
CA THR A 372 15.90 24.32 5.69
C THR A 372 16.26 25.70 5.14
N GLU A 373 17.52 25.96 4.90
CA GLU A 373 18.01 27.18 4.26
C GLU A 373 17.40 27.37 2.86
#